data_b682051f0c469b40a3fe14e1b5646783
#
_entry.id   b682051f0c469b40a3fe14e1b5646783
#
_cell.length_a   1.000
_cell.length_b   1.000
_cell.length_c   1.000
_cell.angle_alpha   90.00
_cell.angle_beta   90.00
_cell.angle_gamma   90.00
#
_symmetry.space_group_name_H-M   'P 1'
#
loop_
_entity.id
_entity.type
_entity.pdbx_description
1 polymer ?
#
loop_
_entity_poly.entity_id
_entity_poly.type
_entity_poly.pdbx_seq_one_letter_code
_entity_poly.pdbx_strand_id
1 'polypeptide(L)' 'MASIVQRNKSFSVVYTIYDGDKKKQKWETYHSYEAALRRKEQLDLIQQH' A
#
# COMPACT_ATOMS: atom_id res chain seq x y z
N MET A 1 4.61 6.61 -2.59
CA MET A 1 3.13 6.68 -2.61
C MET A 1 2.52 5.30 -2.66
N ALA A 2 1.44 5.10 -1.95
CA ALA A 2 0.72 3.83 -1.98
C ALA A 2 -0.48 3.93 -2.91
N SER A 3 -0.84 2.81 -3.51
CA SER A 3 -1.99 2.74 -4.40
C SER A 3 -2.88 1.58 -4.00
N ILE A 4 -4.17 1.67 -4.32
CA ILE A 4 -5.09 0.58 -4.08
C ILE A 4 -5.49 -0.01 -5.42
N VAL A 5 -5.34 -1.35 -5.52
CA VAL A 5 -5.74 -2.10 -6.71
C VAL A 5 -6.94 -2.96 -6.32
N GLN A 6 -8.06 -2.74 -6.97
CA GLN A 6 -9.26 -3.52 -6.74
C GLN A 6 -9.28 -4.73 -7.65
N ARG A 7 -9.49 -5.91 -7.04
CA ARG A 7 -9.62 -7.16 -7.79
C ARG A 7 -10.77 -7.97 -7.21
N ASN A 8 -11.76 -8.26 -8.03
CA ASN A 8 -12.91 -9.06 -7.62
C ASN A 8 -13.47 -8.61 -6.27
N LYS A 9 -13.23 -9.36 -5.21
CA LYS A 9 -13.73 -9.06 -3.88
C LYS A 9 -12.64 -8.60 -2.92
N SER A 10 -11.47 -8.26 -3.46
CA SER A 10 -10.32 -7.90 -2.62
C SER A 10 -9.75 -6.57 -3.04
N PHE A 11 -9.08 -5.92 -2.09
CA PHE A 11 -8.38 -4.67 -2.33
C PHE A 11 -6.94 -4.83 -1.91
N SER A 12 -6.01 -4.54 -2.81
CA SER A 12 -4.59 -4.66 -2.52
C SER A 12 -3.97 -3.28 -2.42
N VAL A 13 -3.19 -3.08 -1.37
CA VAL A 13 -2.41 -1.86 -1.21
C VAL A 13 -1.01 -2.13 -1.71
N VAL A 14 -0.60 -1.38 -2.73
CA VAL A 14 0.71 -1.53 -3.35
C VAL A 14 1.56 -0.32 -2.97
N TYR A 15 2.72 -0.58 -2.44
CA TYR A 15 3.62 0.50 -2.05
C TYR A 15 5.07 0.10 -2.29
N THR A 16 5.92 1.12 -2.36
CA THR A 16 7.34 0.92 -2.60
C THR A 16 8.12 1.21 -1.33
N ILE A 17 9.05 0.33 -0.99
CA ILE A 17 9.98 0.57 0.12
C ILE A 17 11.40 0.62 -0.44
N TYR A 18 12.26 1.34 0.26
CA TYR A 18 13.66 1.46 -0.11
C TYR A 18 14.51 0.80 0.98
N ASP A 19 15.36 -0.12 0.55
CA ASP A 19 16.30 -0.79 1.44
C ASP A 19 17.71 -0.46 0.94
N GLY A 20 18.27 0.60 1.50
CA GLY A 20 19.53 1.14 0.99
C GLY A 20 19.33 1.66 -0.43
N ASP A 21 20.04 1.08 -1.36
CA ASP A 21 19.94 1.47 -2.77
C ASP A 21 18.92 0.67 -3.55
N LYS A 22 18.24 -0.26 -2.87
CA LYS A 22 17.31 -1.15 -3.55
C LYS A 22 15.87 -0.71 -3.35
N LYS A 23 15.13 -0.72 -4.45
CA LYS A 23 13.72 -0.40 -4.47
C LYS A 23 12.93 -1.69 -4.50
N LYS A 24 12.03 -1.87 -3.51
CA LYS A 24 11.19 -3.06 -3.43
C LYS A 24 9.73 -2.67 -3.41
N GLN A 25 8.92 -3.45 -4.09
CA GLN A 25 7.48 -3.24 -4.12
C GLN A 25 6.80 -4.27 -3.23
N LYS A 26 5.87 -3.81 -2.39
CA LYS A 26 5.13 -4.66 -1.47
C LYS A 26 3.64 -4.62 -1.80
N TRP A 27 2.97 -5.74 -1.57
CA TRP A 27 1.53 -5.88 -1.77
C TRP A 27 0.90 -6.37 -0.49
N GLU A 28 -0.18 -5.70 -0.07
CA GLU A 28 -0.98 -6.14 1.09
C GLU A 28 -2.42 -6.27 0.64
N THR A 29 -3.01 -7.43 0.83
CA THR A 29 -4.37 -7.70 0.39
C THR A 29 -5.33 -7.60 1.56
N TYR A 30 -6.43 -6.91 1.36
CA TYR A 30 -7.49 -6.72 2.35
C TYR A 30 -8.83 -7.07 1.73
N HIS A 31 -9.75 -7.53 2.56
CA HIS A 31 -11.11 -7.84 2.10
C HIS A 31 -12.06 -6.66 2.25
N SER A 32 -11.59 -5.55 2.78
CA SER A 32 -12.38 -4.36 3.00
C SER A 32 -11.65 -3.14 2.43
N TYR A 33 -12.41 -2.31 1.71
CA TYR A 33 -11.85 -1.08 1.17
C TYR A 33 -11.37 -0.15 2.28
N GLU A 34 -12.14 -0.07 3.37
CA GLU A 34 -11.76 0.78 4.49
C GLU A 34 -10.43 0.37 5.11
N ALA A 35 -10.20 -0.92 5.25
CA ALA A 35 -8.93 -1.42 5.78
C ALA A 35 -7.78 -1.06 4.85
N ALA A 36 -7.98 -1.25 3.55
CA ALA A 36 -6.97 -0.90 2.56
C ALA A 36 -6.69 0.60 2.56
N LEU A 37 -7.74 1.40 2.64
CA LEU A 37 -7.62 2.85 2.65
C LEU A 37 -6.86 3.35 3.88
N ARG A 38 -7.16 2.80 5.05
CA ARG A 38 -6.44 3.16 6.27
C ARG A 38 -4.96 2.84 6.16
N ARG A 39 -4.66 1.68 5.61
CA ARG A 39 -3.26 1.31 5.44
C ARG A 39 -2.55 2.22 4.43
N LYS A 40 -3.24 2.54 3.36
CA LYS A 40 -2.70 3.46 2.36
C LYS A 40 -2.39 4.82 2.96
N GLU A 41 -3.32 5.37 3.75
CA GLU A 41 -3.11 6.67 4.39
C GLU A 41 -1.93 6.63 5.35
N GLN A 42 -1.81 5.55 6.11
CA GLN A 42 -0.72 5.37 7.04
C GLN A 42 0.63 5.34 6.32
N LEU A 43 0.69 4.63 5.21
CA LEU A 43 1.91 4.54 4.40
C LEU A 43 2.26 5.88 3.77
N ASP A 44 1.27 6.61 3.29
CA ASP A 44 1.49 7.92 2.71
C ASP A 44 2.07 8.90 3.74
N LEU A 45 1.59 8.84 4.98
CA LEU A 45 2.12 9.67 6.05
C LEU A 45 3.59 9.37 6.33
N ILE A 46 3.95 8.09 6.32
CA ILE A 46 5.33 7.68 6.55
C ILE A 46 6.23 8.14 5.41
N GLN A 47 5.72 8.12 4.18
CA GLN A 47 6.52 8.41 3.00
C GLN A 47 6.59 9.90 2.65
N GLN A 48 5.90 10.75 3.38
CA GLN A 48 5.88 12.18 3.10
C GLN A 48 7.02 12.95 3.76
N HIS A 49 8.03 12.29 4.18
CA HIS A 49 9.21 12.99 4.75
C HIS A 49 10.26 13.27 3.73
#